data_f571a5a0739566126f4047658b60402f
#
_entry.id   f571a5a0739566126f4047658b60402f
#
_cell.length_a   1.000
_cell.length_b   1.000
_cell.length_c   1.000
_cell.angle_alpha   90.00
_cell.angle_beta   90.00
_cell.angle_gamma   90.00
#
_symmetry.space_group_name_H-M   'P 1'
#
loop_
_entity.id
_entity.type
_entity.pdbx_description
1 polymer ?
#
loop_
_entity_poly.entity_id
_entity_poly.type
_entity_poly.pdbx_seq_one_letter_code
_entity_poly.pdbx_strand_id
1 'polypeptide(L)'
;PAARYGYTPDDYFETGHVYTNAVTVSGGTDKNQTYFSAASVNSDGIIPNNEYDRYNFTFRNTSYFLKDRLKLDASASYIYQKDQNMTNQGVYSNPLVPAYLFPRGENFDLYRRFERYYEGTKLMEQFWSADMEGGDLRMQNPYWINYRNLRNTDKKRYMLSFSASYDILPWLNVAGRVRLDNSNSLYTQKLYASSNTTITDGGKNGHYTEARAYDTQTYADLMVNINKTFGEDWSLNANIGASINNIKTDELSYRGPIQENGLPNVFNVFDLDDTKKRAEKTGWHDQTQSIFASVEVGWKQMLYLTVTG
;
A
#
# COMPACT_ATOMS: atom_id res chain seq x y z
N PRO A 1 43.19 -1.59 -25.99
CA PRO A 1 43.01 -2.99 -25.69
C PRO A 1 41.49 -3.27 -25.67
N ALA A 2 41.08 -4.37 -26.30
CA ALA A 2 39.69 -4.79 -26.26
C ALA A 2 39.29 -5.09 -24.79
N ALA A 3 38.09 -4.65 -24.39
CA ALA A 3 37.54 -4.97 -23.09
C ALA A 3 37.51 -6.52 -22.92
N ARG A 4 38.04 -7.00 -21.81
CA ARG A 4 38.12 -8.44 -21.53
C ARG A 4 36.76 -9.04 -21.18
N TYR A 5 35.85 -8.20 -20.67
CA TYR A 5 34.48 -8.51 -20.30
C TYR A 5 33.55 -7.52 -20.95
N GLY A 6 32.35 -7.92 -21.23
CA GLY A 6 31.36 -7.11 -21.95
C GLY A 6 30.09 -6.87 -21.12
N TYR A 7 30.22 -6.34 -19.88
CA TYR A 7 29.07 -6.05 -19.03
C TYR A 7 28.10 -5.06 -19.67
N THR A 8 26.81 -5.37 -19.60
CA THR A 8 25.73 -4.44 -19.87
C THR A 8 24.75 -4.43 -18.68
N PRO A 9 24.02 -3.34 -18.41
CA PRO A 9 23.05 -3.30 -17.30
C PRO A 9 22.00 -4.40 -17.37
N ASP A 10 21.72 -4.93 -18.56
CA ASP A 10 20.76 -6.03 -18.74
C ASP A 10 21.20 -7.30 -17.99
N ASP A 11 22.51 -7.48 -17.78
CA ASP A 11 23.06 -8.63 -17.04
C ASP A 11 22.71 -8.63 -15.55
N TYR A 12 22.27 -7.49 -15.03
CA TYR A 12 21.82 -7.35 -13.64
C TYR A 12 20.37 -7.81 -13.45
N PHE A 13 19.51 -7.61 -14.43
CA PHE A 13 18.09 -7.90 -14.31
C PHE A 13 17.78 -9.39 -14.42
N GLU A 14 16.71 -9.79 -13.77
CA GLU A 14 16.13 -11.12 -13.83
C GLU A 14 14.82 -11.11 -14.62
N THR A 15 14.31 -12.29 -14.97
CA THR A 15 12.99 -12.38 -15.58
C THR A 15 11.92 -12.25 -14.52
N GLY A 16 11.13 -11.17 -14.59
CA GLY A 16 9.99 -10.98 -13.72
C GLY A 16 8.79 -11.84 -14.13
N HIS A 17 7.98 -12.25 -13.16
CA HIS A 17 6.77 -13.02 -13.36
C HIS A 17 5.61 -12.39 -12.59
N VAL A 18 4.42 -12.41 -13.18
CA VAL A 18 3.18 -12.00 -12.52
C VAL A 18 2.12 -13.08 -12.72
N TYR A 19 1.65 -13.65 -11.62
CA TYR A 19 0.57 -14.62 -11.61
C TYR A 19 -0.68 -13.99 -10.99
N THR A 20 -1.74 -13.92 -11.77
CA THR A 20 -3.03 -13.41 -11.30
C THR A 20 -4.06 -14.51 -11.39
N ASN A 21 -4.70 -14.83 -10.27
CA ASN A 21 -5.78 -15.79 -10.18
C ASN A 21 -7.01 -15.12 -9.57
N ALA A 22 -8.19 -15.41 -10.11
CA ALA A 22 -9.43 -14.91 -9.55
C ALA A 22 -10.54 -15.95 -9.68
N VAL A 23 -11.32 -16.10 -8.63
CA VAL A 23 -12.53 -16.91 -8.59
C VAL A 23 -13.67 -16.05 -8.11
N THR A 24 -14.79 -16.10 -8.82
CA THR A 24 -16.01 -15.38 -8.48
C THR A 24 -17.18 -16.35 -8.49
N VAL A 25 -17.97 -16.30 -7.43
CA VAL A 25 -19.20 -17.07 -7.31
C VAL A 25 -20.33 -16.11 -6.98
N SER A 26 -21.40 -16.15 -7.75
CA SER A 26 -22.60 -15.38 -7.48
C SER A 26 -23.84 -16.26 -7.65
N GLY A 27 -24.82 -16.01 -6.83
CA GLY A 27 -26.08 -16.74 -6.88
C GLY A 27 -27.15 -16.04 -6.07
N GLY A 28 -28.38 -16.46 -6.25
CA GLY A 28 -29.50 -15.91 -5.50
C GLY A 28 -30.84 -16.01 -6.23
N THR A 29 -31.76 -15.24 -5.74
CA THR A 29 -33.13 -15.05 -6.28
C THR A 29 -33.31 -13.57 -6.57
N ASP A 30 -34.48 -13.22 -7.10
CA ASP A 30 -34.88 -11.81 -7.30
C ASP A 30 -34.90 -11.01 -5.98
N LYS A 31 -35.04 -11.71 -4.84
CA LYS A 31 -35.11 -11.09 -3.49
C LYS A 31 -33.83 -11.14 -2.70
N ASN A 32 -32.88 -12.00 -3.05
CA ASN A 32 -31.63 -12.13 -2.35
C ASN A 32 -30.51 -12.51 -3.33
N GLN A 33 -29.51 -11.71 -3.42
CA GLN A 33 -28.35 -11.92 -4.28
C GLN A 33 -27.08 -11.92 -3.44
N THR A 34 -26.31 -12.97 -3.58
CA THR A 34 -25.03 -13.13 -2.88
C THR A 34 -23.90 -13.22 -3.89
N TYR A 35 -22.83 -12.53 -3.60
CA TYR A 35 -21.61 -12.50 -4.38
C TYR A 35 -20.40 -12.77 -3.47
N PHE A 36 -19.52 -13.62 -3.93
CA PHE A 36 -18.22 -13.86 -3.31
C PHE A 36 -17.14 -13.83 -4.39
N SER A 37 -16.01 -13.21 -4.08
CA SER A 37 -14.80 -13.30 -4.92
C SER A 37 -13.55 -13.46 -4.07
N ALA A 38 -12.59 -14.22 -4.61
CA ALA A 38 -11.25 -14.34 -4.10
C ALA A 38 -10.27 -14.13 -5.26
N ALA A 39 -9.27 -13.28 -5.06
CA ALA A 39 -8.24 -13.01 -6.05
C ALA A 39 -6.87 -12.96 -5.42
N SER A 40 -5.85 -13.45 -6.15
CA SER A 40 -4.45 -13.32 -5.79
C SER A 40 -3.64 -12.72 -6.92
N VAL A 41 -2.67 -11.90 -6.55
CA VAL A 41 -1.59 -11.43 -7.43
C VAL A 41 -0.30 -11.77 -6.73
N ASN A 42 0.56 -12.55 -7.38
CA ASN A 42 1.89 -12.88 -6.92
C ASN A 42 2.87 -12.46 -8.00
N SER A 43 3.84 -11.64 -7.66
CA SER A 43 4.75 -11.03 -8.61
C SER A 43 6.18 -11.02 -8.10
N ASP A 44 7.09 -11.56 -8.92
CA ASP A 44 8.53 -11.36 -8.81
C ASP A 44 8.93 -10.26 -9.78
N GLY A 45 9.67 -9.26 -9.30
CA GLY A 45 10.15 -8.16 -10.11
C GLY A 45 11.32 -8.54 -11.00
N ILE A 46 11.68 -7.66 -11.93
CA ILE A 46 12.90 -7.81 -12.74
C ILE A 46 14.17 -7.46 -11.96
N ILE A 47 14.04 -6.81 -10.81
CA ILE A 47 15.14 -6.53 -9.89
C ILE A 47 15.24 -7.69 -8.91
N PRO A 48 16.44 -8.28 -8.71
CA PRO A 48 16.60 -9.42 -7.82
C PRO A 48 16.02 -9.18 -6.43
N ASN A 49 15.32 -10.20 -5.87
CA ASN A 49 14.70 -10.16 -4.55
C ASN A 49 13.61 -9.08 -4.35
N ASN A 50 12.96 -8.66 -5.44
CA ASN A 50 11.81 -7.76 -5.41
C ASN A 50 10.53 -8.57 -5.59
N GLU A 51 9.64 -8.56 -4.58
CA GLU A 51 8.43 -9.38 -4.57
C GLU A 51 7.22 -8.53 -4.18
N TYR A 52 6.07 -8.88 -4.75
CA TYR A 52 4.78 -8.31 -4.40
C TYR A 52 3.70 -9.38 -4.37
N ASP A 53 3.05 -9.51 -3.22
CA ASP A 53 1.92 -10.40 -3.03
C ASP A 53 0.69 -9.63 -2.61
N ARG A 54 -0.47 -9.98 -3.20
CA ARG A 54 -1.75 -9.41 -2.80
C ARG A 54 -2.86 -10.45 -2.88
N TYR A 55 -3.63 -10.55 -1.81
CA TYR A 55 -4.80 -11.42 -1.70
C TYR A 55 -6.02 -10.58 -1.35
N ASN A 56 -7.07 -10.70 -2.15
CA ASN A 56 -8.34 -9.98 -1.97
C ASN A 56 -9.47 -10.97 -1.77
N PHE A 57 -10.29 -10.74 -0.75
CA PHE A 57 -11.53 -11.48 -0.52
C PHE A 57 -12.66 -10.47 -0.42
N THR A 58 -13.75 -10.71 -1.15
CA THR A 58 -14.92 -9.83 -1.14
C THR A 58 -16.18 -10.67 -1.02
N PHE A 59 -17.03 -10.26 -0.10
CA PHE A 59 -18.38 -10.78 0.08
C PHE A 59 -19.36 -9.64 -0.05
N ARG A 60 -20.49 -9.86 -0.73
CA ARG A 60 -21.58 -8.91 -0.82
C ARG A 60 -22.90 -9.65 -0.82
N ASN A 61 -23.87 -9.12 -0.08
CA ASN A 61 -25.25 -9.57 -0.13
C ASN A 61 -26.19 -8.38 -0.32
N THR A 62 -27.11 -8.52 -1.26
CA THR A 62 -28.20 -7.57 -1.51
C THR A 62 -29.51 -8.29 -1.28
N SER A 63 -30.36 -7.76 -0.41
CA SER A 63 -31.65 -8.38 -0.04
C SER A 63 -32.78 -7.37 -0.13
N TYR A 64 -33.93 -7.84 -0.60
CA TYR A 64 -35.15 -7.05 -0.73
C TYR A 64 -36.26 -7.61 0.19
N PHE A 65 -36.88 -6.71 0.94
CA PHE A 65 -37.91 -7.01 1.92
C PHE A 65 -39.16 -6.13 1.72
N LEU A 66 -40.23 -6.44 2.42
CA LEU A 66 -41.44 -5.63 2.46
C LEU A 66 -42.02 -5.35 1.06
N LYS A 67 -42.10 -6.38 0.22
CA LYS A 67 -42.55 -6.27 -1.17
C LYS A 67 -41.70 -5.31 -2.00
N ASP A 68 -40.34 -5.46 -1.84
CA ASP A 68 -39.28 -4.71 -2.51
C ASP A 68 -39.16 -3.23 -2.08
N ARG A 69 -39.92 -2.80 -1.09
CA ARG A 69 -39.80 -1.43 -0.56
C ARG A 69 -38.54 -1.22 0.31
N LEU A 70 -37.99 -2.26 0.89
CA LEU A 70 -36.78 -2.18 1.68
C LEU A 70 -35.65 -2.97 0.98
N LYS A 71 -34.62 -2.27 0.56
CA LYS A 71 -33.39 -2.87 0.03
C LYS A 71 -32.28 -2.73 1.08
N LEU A 72 -31.67 -3.84 1.43
CA LEU A 72 -30.46 -3.89 2.25
C LEU A 72 -29.28 -4.37 1.40
N ASP A 73 -28.15 -3.72 1.53
CA ASP A 73 -26.91 -4.10 0.87
C ASP A 73 -25.78 -4.09 1.89
N ALA A 74 -25.12 -5.24 2.06
CA ALA A 74 -24.00 -5.40 2.95
C ALA A 74 -22.79 -5.95 2.18
N SER A 75 -21.63 -5.36 2.38
CA SER A 75 -20.39 -5.86 1.81
C SER A 75 -19.25 -5.85 2.81
N ALA A 76 -18.38 -6.85 2.69
CA ALA A 76 -17.13 -6.96 3.44
C ALA A 76 -16.01 -7.33 2.48
N SER A 77 -14.89 -6.63 2.58
CA SER A 77 -13.68 -6.95 1.82
C SER A 77 -12.49 -7.00 2.77
N TYR A 78 -11.62 -7.99 2.54
CA TYR A 78 -10.35 -8.12 3.22
C TYR A 78 -9.23 -8.18 2.19
N ILE A 79 -8.17 -7.40 2.42
CA ILE A 79 -7.00 -7.33 1.57
C ILE A 79 -5.77 -7.57 2.45
N TYR A 80 -4.96 -8.55 2.04
CA TYR A 80 -3.61 -8.73 2.55
C TYR A 80 -2.63 -8.42 1.42
N GLN A 81 -1.65 -7.58 1.71
CA GLN A 81 -0.61 -7.18 0.77
C GLN A 81 0.75 -7.26 1.45
N LYS A 82 1.72 -7.79 0.75
CA LYS A 82 3.12 -7.81 1.14
C LYS A 82 3.97 -7.24 0.03
N ASP A 83 4.80 -6.27 0.36
CA ASP A 83 5.80 -5.69 -0.52
C ASP A 83 7.18 -6.03 0.02
N GLN A 84 8.07 -6.56 -0.80
CA GLN A 84 9.45 -6.84 -0.47
C GLN A 84 10.38 -6.08 -1.40
N ASN A 85 11.28 -5.29 -0.83
CA ASN A 85 12.38 -4.60 -1.50
C ASN A 85 11.98 -3.76 -2.71
N MET A 86 10.81 -3.11 -2.67
CA MET A 86 10.44 -2.13 -3.68
C MET A 86 11.58 -1.13 -3.87
N THR A 87 11.92 -0.83 -5.13
CA THR A 87 13.06 0.00 -5.49
C THR A 87 12.99 1.36 -4.79
N ASN A 88 14.02 1.68 -4.04
CA ASN A 88 14.14 2.94 -3.33
C ASN A 88 14.90 3.97 -4.19
N GLN A 89 14.79 5.23 -3.80
CA GLN A 89 15.55 6.32 -4.40
C GLN A 89 16.89 6.54 -3.66
N GLY A 90 17.80 7.27 -4.30
CA GLY A 90 19.09 7.68 -3.73
C GLY A 90 20.24 6.74 -4.06
N VAL A 91 21.45 7.31 -4.09
CA VAL A 91 22.68 6.65 -4.55
C VAL A 91 23.04 5.39 -3.77
N TYR A 92 22.74 5.37 -2.47
CA TYR A 92 23.15 4.27 -1.59
C TYR A 92 22.09 3.18 -1.44
N SER A 93 20.84 3.47 -1.80
CA SER A 93 19.69 2.58 -1.58
C SER A 93 19.06 2.07 -2.87
N ASN A 94 19.39 2.68 -4.01
CA ASN A 94 18.87 2.27 -5.32
C ASN A 94 19.89 1.35 -6.02
N PRO A 95 19.59 0.06 -6.20
CA PRO A 95 20.51 -0.89 -6.83
C PRO A 95 20.79 -0.60 -8.31
N LEU A 96 19.92 0.18 -8.96
CA LEU A 96 20.10 0.53 -10.38
C LEU A 96 21.29 1.48 -10.58
N VAL A 97 21.57 2.36 -9.61
CA VAL A 97 22.66 3.32 -9.75
C VAL A 97 24.00 2.61 -9.93
N PRO A 98 24.45 1.72 -9.03
CA PRO A 98 25.70 0.99 -9.23
C PRO A 98 25.65 0.03 -10.42
N ALA A 99 24.49 -0.58 -10.73
CA ALA A 99 24.36 -1.45 -11.88
C ALA A 99 24.59 -0.69 -13.21
N TYR A 100 24.03 0.52 -13.36
CA TYR A 100 24.22 1.32 -14.56
C TYR A 100 25.61 1.98 -14.68
N LEU A 101 26.23 2.31 -13.56
CA LEU A 101 27.53 2.98 -13.52
C LEU A 101 28.73 2.01 -13.48
N PHE A 102 28.49 0.71 -13.35
CA PHE A 102 29.56 -0.28 -13.33
C PHE A 102 30.38 -0.27 -14.64
N PRO A 103 31.74 -0.32 -14.55
CA PRO A 103 32.61 -0.28 -15.72
C PRO A 103 32.38 -1.42 -16.68
N ARG A 104 32.15 -1.11 -17.95
CA ARG A 104 31.80 -2.09 -19.01
C ARG A 104 32.91 -3.12 -19.28
N GLY A 105 34.16 -2.79 -18.96
CA GLY A 105 35.32 -3.65 -19.20
C GLY A 105 35.63 -4.59 -18.03
N GLU A 106 34.90 -4.51 -16.92
CA GLU A 106 35.11 -5.33 -15.74
C GLU A 106 34.17 -6.51 -15.66
N ASN A 107 34.54 -7.51 -14.84
CA ASN A 107 33.76 -8.72 -14.65
C ASN A 107 32.67 -8.51 -13.57
N PHE A 108 31.47 -8.18 -14.01
CA PHE A 108 30.33 -8.01 -13.11
C PHE A 108 29.91 -9.32 -12.42
N ASP A 109 30.04 -10.48 -13.09
CA ASP A 109 29.64 -11.77 -12.52
C ASP A 109 30.42 -12.14 -11.26
N LEU A 110 31.63 -11.62 -11.10
CA LEU A 110 32.39 -11.78 -9.87
C LEU A 110 31.64 -11.24 -8.65
N TYR A 111 30.88 -10.18 -8.85
CA TYR A 111 30.18 -9.43 -7.81
C TYR A 111 28.74 -9.90 -7.58
N ARG A 112 28.24 -10.89 -8.34
CA ARG A 112 27.03 -11.66 -7.98
C ARG A 112 27.20 -12.36 -6.63
N ARG A 113 28.42 -12.74 -6.29
CA ARG A 113 28.82 -13.12 -4.93
C ARG A 113 29.04 -11.86 -4.10
N PHE A 114 27.97 -11.22 -3.75
CA PHE A 114 27.92 -9.88 -3.15
C PHE A 114 28.50 -9.78 -1.72
N GLU A 115 28.88 -10.89 -1.08
CA GLU A 115 29.42 -10.93 0.27
C GLU A 115 30.57 -11.93 0.41
N ARG A 116 31.49 -11.63 1.33
CA ARG A 116 32.61 -12.49 1.72
C ARG A 116 32.79 -12.47 3.23
N TYR A 117 33.20 -13.60 3.78
CA TYR A 117 33.58 -13.66 5.17
C TYR A 117 34.89 -12.86 5.38
N TYR A 118 34.86 -11.98 6.38
CA TYR A 118 36.02 -11.18 6.79
C TYR A 118 36.43 -11.58 8.20
N GLU A 119 37.68 -12.10 8.33
CA GLU A 119 38.19 -12.66 9.58
C GLU A 119 38.34 -11.57 10.69
N GLY A 120 38.61 -10.32 10.31
CA GLY A 120 38.79 -9.22 11.23
C GLY A 120 37.53 -8.87 12.03
N THR A 121 36.36 -8.93 11.39
CA THR A 121 35.05 -8.65 12.00
C THR A 121 34.28 -9.91 12.35
N LYS A 122 34.68 -11.05 11.81
CA LYS A 122 33.97 -12.35 11.87
C LYS A 122 32.57 -12.29 11.28
N LEU A 123 32.38 -11.45 10.27
CA LEU A 123 31.10 -11.24 9.59
C LEU A 123 31.19 -11.53 8.09
N MET A 124 30.04 -11.77 7.48
CA MET A 124 29.87 -11.64 6.04
C MET A 124 29.75 -10.15 5.73
N GLU A 125 30.73 -9.62 5.03
CA GLU A 125 30.78 -8.22 4.62
C GLU A 125 30.54 -8.07 3.12
N GLN A 126 30.12 -6.89 2.71
CA GLN A 126 29.91 -6.57 1.32
C GLN A 126 31.20 -6.82 0.51
N PHE A 127 31.05 -7.48 -0.62
CA PHE A 127 32.10 -7.65 -1.61
C PHE A 127 31.76 -6.88 -2.87
N TRP A 128 32.56 -5.87 -3.18
CA TRP A 128 32.33 -4.98 -4.31
C TRP A 128 33.65 -4.55 -4.97
N SER A 129 33.54 -3.87 -6.13
CA SER A 129 34.69 -3.25 -6.81
C SER A 129 35.27 -2.12 -5.95
N ALA A 130 36.58 -2.13 -5.75
CA ALA A 130 37.29 -1.09 -4.98
C ALA A 130 37.11 0.30 -5.59
N ASP A 131 37.01 0.40 -6.93
CA ASP A 131 36.82 1.66 -7.62
C ASP A 131 35.41 2.23 -7.39
N MET A 132 34.41 1.36 -7.26
CA MET A 132 33.02 1.75 -6.99
C MET A 132 32.80 2.09 -5.51
N GLU A 133 33.43 1.35 -4.61
CA GLU A 133 33.31 1.52 -3.16
C GLU A 133 34.14 2.71 -2.64
N GLY A 134 35.31 2.91 -3.19
CA GLY A 134 36.28 3.95 -2.78
C GLY A 134 36.09 5.31 -3.44
N GLY A 135 35.25 5.43 -4.48
CA GLY A 135 34.97 6.68 -5.19
C GLY A 135 34.13 7.68 -4.39
N ASP A 136 33.97 8.88 -4.92
CA ASP A 136 33.21 9.97 -4.28
C ASP A 136 31.77 9.57 -3.89
N LEU A 137 31.17 8.66 -4.65
CA LEU A 137 29.79 8.22 -4.42
C LEU A 137 29.68 7.03 -3.44
N ARG A 138 30.77 6.31 -3.15
CA ARG A 138 30.79 5.15 -2.24
C ARG A 138 29.61 4.19 -2.46
N MET A 139 29.38 3.82 -3.71
CA MET A 139 28.26 2.98 -4.09
C MET A 139 28.39 1.58 -3.51
N GLN A 140 27.27 0.98 -3.20
CA GLN A 140 27.19 -0.40 -2.73
C GLN A 140 27.01 -1.38 -3.88
N ASN A 141 27.38 -2.64 -3.67
CA ASN A 141 27.04 -3.71 -4.58
C ASN A 141 25.51 -3.79 -4.76
N PRO A 142 24.96 -3.78 -5.99
CA PRO A 142 23.52 -3.83 -6.21
C PRO A 142 22.84 -5.08 -5.62
N TYR A 143 23.51 -6.23 -5.62
CA TYR A 143 23.00 -7.44 -4.96
C TYR A 143 23.05 -7.32 -3.43
N TRP A 144 24.06 -6.64 -2.83
CA TRP A 144 24.05 -6.32 -1.41
C TRP A 144 22.83 -5.49 -1.04
N ILE A 145 22.50 -4.48 -1.84
CA ILE A 145 21.30 -3.66 -1.62
C ILE A 145 20.05 -4.52 -1.61
N ASN A 146 19.92 -5.47 -2.55
CA ASN A 146 18.74 -6.31 -2.66
C ASN A 146 18.62 -7.39 -1.57
N TYR A 147 19.75 -7.93 -1.10
CA TYR A 147 19.75 -9.08 -0.19
C TYR A 147 20.15 -8.75 1.25
N ARG A 148 20.67 -7.55 1.50
CA ARG A 148 21.13 -7.12 2.84
C ARG A 148 20.59 -5.75 3.28
N ASN A 149 20.02 -4.97 2.38
CA ASN A 149 19.30 -3.75 2.72
C ASN A 149 17.80 -3.97 2.53
N LEU A 150 17.25 -4.86 3.36
CA LEU A 150 15.89 -5.37 3.22
C LEU A 150 14.86 -4.35 3.66
N ARG A 151 13.77 -4.26 2.90
CA ARG A 151 12.60 -3.44 3.21
C ARG A 151 11.36 -4.25 2.93
N ASN A 152 10.52 -4.41 3.94
CA ASN A 152 9.27 -5.14 3.83
C ASN A 152 8.12 -4.31 4.36
N THR A 153 7.00 -4.37 3.67
CA THR A 153 5.73 -3.82 4.14
C THR A 153 4.67 -4.91 4.13
N ASP A 154 4.11 -5.19 5.29
CA ASP A 154 2.94 -6.04 5.44
C ASP A 154 1.72 -5.16 5.70
N LYS A 155 0.72 -5.21 4.83
CA LYS A 155 -0.50 -4.41 4.94
C LYS A 155 -1.74 -5.29 5.00
N LYS A 156 -2.58 -5.04 6.00
CA LYS A 156 -3.89 -5.67 6.18
C LYS A 156 -4.96 -4.59 6.14
N ARG A 157 -5.94 -4.73 5.27
CA ARG A 157 -7.03 -3.77 5.14
C ARG A 157 -8.36 -4.52 5.12
N TYR A 158 -9.31 -4.03 5.87
CA TYR A 158 -10.69 -4.49 5.78
C TYR A 158 -11.63 -3.31 5.55
N MET A 159 -12.59 -3.53 4.67
CA MET A 159 -13.63 -2.56 4.33
C MET A 159 -14.98 -3.21 4.58
N LEU A 160 -15.81 -2.53 5.36
CA LEU A 160 -17.18 -2.92 5.61
C LEU A 160 -18.11 -1.83 5.08
N SER A 161 -19.19 -2.21 4.44
CA SER A 161 -20.20 -1.28 4.00
C SER A 161 -21.57 -1.87 4.25
N PHE A 162 -22.46 -1.06 4.79
CA PHE A 162 -23.86 -1.37 4.94
C PHE A 162 -24.69 -0.22 4.44
N SER A 163 -25.70 -0.50 3.64
CA SER A 163 -26.70 0.48 3.22
C SER A 163 -28.11 -0.07 3.31
N ALA A 164 -29.03 0.79 3.67
CA ALA A 164 -30.45 0.52 3.67
C ALA A 164 -31.16 1.61 2.87
N SER A 165 -32.08 1.21 2.00
CA SER A 165 -32.90 2.12 1.20
C SER A 165 -34.35 1.69 1.33
N TYR A 166 -35.22 2.63 1.72
CA TYR A 166 -36.64 2.37 1.97
C TYR A 166 -37.57 3.30 1.18
N ASP A 167 -38.42 2.71 0.37
CA ASP A 167 -39.44 3.43 -0.37
C ASP A 167 -40.68 3.69 0.54
N ILE A 168 -40.72 4.87 1.13
CA ILE A 168 -41.85 5.30 1.99
C ILE A 168 -43.10 5.44 1.14
N LEU A 169 -42.95 6.07 -0.01
CA LEU A 169 -43.99 6.25 -1.05
C LEU A 169 -43.38 5.97 -2.43
N PRO A 170 -44.18 5.72 -3.48
CA PRO A 170 -43.63 5.49 -4.83
C PRO A 170 -42.73 6.61 -5.38
N TRP A 171 -42.84 7.78 -4.82
CA TRP A 171 -42.07 8.97 -5.19
C TRP A 171 -41.11 9.46 -4.10
N LEU A 172 -41.06 8.81 -2.93
CA LEU A 172 -40.26 9.21 -1.79
C LEU A 172 -39.47 8.02 -1.24
N ASN A 173 -38.16 8.12 -1.34
CA ASN A 173 -37.20 7.13 -0.84
C ASN A 173 -36.29 7.75 0.21
N VAL A 174 -35.95 6.99 1.24
CA VAL A 174 -34.92 7.35 2.24
C VAL A 174 -33.84 6.30 2.20
N ALA A 175 -32.59 6.71 2.07
CA ALA A 175 -31.43 5.83 2.03
C ALA A 175 -30.40 6.26 3.06
N GLY A 176 -29.83 5.30 3.77
CA GLY A 176 -28.70 5.50 4.68
C GLY A 176 -27.57 4.54 4.37
N ARG A 177 -26.35 4.99 4.57
CA ARG A 177 -25.14 4.19 4.32
C ARG A 177 -24.09 4.46 5.39
N VAL A 178 -23.45 3.39 5.81
CA VAL A 178 -22.27 3.43 6.70
C VAL A 178 -21.13 2.65 6.04
N ARG A 179 -19.93 3.18 6.08
CA ARG A 179 -18.70 2.53 5.61
C ARG A 179 -17.62 2.63 6.66
N LEU A 180 -16.90 1.54 6.85
CA LEU A 180 -15.69 1.47 7.64
C LEU A 180 -14.57 0.95 6.75
N ASP A 181 -13.48 1.68 6.69
CA ASP A 181 -12.24 1.29 6.03
C ASP A 181 -11.12 1.36 7.07
N ASN A 182 -10.47 0.25 7.32
CA ASN A 182 -9.37 0.16 8.27
C ASN A 182 -8.17 -0.49 7.60
N SER A 183 -7.02 0.16 7.73
CA SER A 183 -5.75 -0.32 7.20
C SER A 183 -4.71 -0.36 8.33
N ASN A 184 -4.01 -1.47 8.44
CA ASN A 184 -2.91 -1.68 9.36
C ASN A 184 -1.68 -2.08 8.54
N SER A 185 -0.59 -1.32 8.62
CA SER A 185 0.66 -1.61 7.95
C SER A 185 1.82 -1.69 8.92
N LEU A 186 2.69 -2.67 8.69
CA LEU A 186 3.96 -2.85 9.36
C LEU A 186 5.08 -2.71 8.32
N TYR A 187 5.85 -1.66 8.43
CA TYR A 187 7.06 -1.47 7.65
C TYR A 187 8.28 -1.87 8.49
N THR A 188 9.20 -2.64 7.89
CA THR A 188 10.49 -2.96 8.48
C THR A 188 11.62 -2.70 7.49
N GLN A 189 12.72 -2.11 7.97
CA GLN A 189 13.96 -1.97 7.22
C GLN A 189 15.11 -2.56 8.04
N LYS A 190 15.90 -3.41 7.39
CA LYS A 190 17.06 -4.07 7.96
C LYS A 190 18.28 -3.77 7.08
N LEU A 191 19.16 -2.91 7.54
CA LEU A 191 20.42 -2.64 6.88
C LEU A 191 21.51 -3.39 7.63
N TYR A 192 22.11 -4.37 6.96
CA TYR A 192 23.12 -5.24 7.58
C TYR A 192 24.43 -4.50 7.85
N ALA A 193 25.20 -5.00 8.80
CA ALA A 193 26.60 -4.58 9.02
C ALA A 193 27.37 -4.66 7.70
N SER A 194 28.30 -3.73 7.48
CA SER A 194 28.99 -3.48 6.19
C SER A 194 28.17 -2.71 5.13
N SER A 195 26.92 -2.34 5.42
CA SER A 195 26.21 -1.38 4.58
C SER A 195 26.78 0.02 4.72
N ASN A 196 26.56 0.86 3.70
CA ASN A 196 27.10 2.22 3.66
C ASN A 196 26.72 3.02 4.93
N THR A 197 27.72 3.62 5.56
CA THR A 197 27.56 4.32 6.85
C THR A 197 26.64 5.55 6.78
N THR A 198 26.44 6.12 5.61
CA THR A 198 25.50 7.23 5.43
C THR A 198 24.06 6.81 5.67
N ILE A 199 23.68 5.61 5.22
CA ILE A 199 22.31 5.09 5.40
C ILE A 199 22.13 4.36 6.73
N THR A 200 23.21 3.99 7.42
CA THR A 200 23.16 3.33 8.74
C THR A 200 23.38 4.30 9.90
N ASP A 201 23.35 5.62 9.67
CA ASP A 201 23.63 6.65 10.69
C ASP A 201 24.97 6.41 11.40
N GLY A 202 25.98 5.92 10.66
CA GLY A 202 27.30 5.56 11.17
C GLY A 202 27.35 4.23 11.94
N GLY A 203 26.28 3.45 11.93
CA GLY A 203 26.19 2.14 12.61
C GLY A 203 27.04 1.09 11.90
N LYS A 204 27.95 0.44 12.64
CA LYS A 204 28.80 -0.64 12.13
C LYS A 204 28.15 -2.00 12.22
N ASN A 205 27.22 -2.19 13.18
CA ASN A 205 26.52 -3.44 13.44
C ASN A 205 25.21 -3.58 12.64
N GLY A 206 24.90 -2.57 11.80
CA GLY A 206 23.68 -2.47 11.03
C GLY A 206 22.73 -1.39 11.53
N HIS A 207 21.57 -1.28 10.88
CA HIS A 207 20.54 -0.32 11.23
C HIS A 207 19.16 -0.96 11.11
N TYR A 208 18.25 -0.63 12.00
CA TYR A 208 16.90 -1.14 12.01
C TYR A 208 15.87 -0.02 12.05
N THR A 209 14.82 -0.20 11.26
CA THR A 209 13.62 0.63 11.31
C THR A 209 12.39 -0.27 11.39
N GLU A 210 11.49 0.05 12.30
CA GLU A 210 10.14 -0.51 12.37
C GLU A 210 9.14 0.64 12.47
N ALA A 211 8.14 0.64 11.59
CA ALA A 211 7.05 1.60 11.62
C ALA A 211 5.70 0.88 11.51
N ARG A 212 4.75 1.27 12.35
CA ARG A 212 3.37 0.76 12.36
C ARG A 212 2.43 1.92 12.13
N ALA A 213 1.62 1.81 11.08
CA ALA A 213 0.60 2.79 10.79
C ALA A 213 -0.79 2.15 10.83
N TYR A 214 -1.73 2.89 11.42
CA TYR A 214 -3.14 2.53 11.54
C TYR A 214 -3.96 3.66 10.92
N ASP A 215 -4.65 3.35 9.82
CA ASP A 215 -5.55 4.27 9.15
C ASP A 215 -6.97 3.79 9.33
N THR A 216 -7.84 4.64 9.79
CA THR A 216 -9.26 4.35 9.94
C THR A 216 -10.07 5.45 9.31
N GLN A 217 -10.96 5.09 8.39
CA GLN A 217 -11.96 5.99 7.84
C GLN A 217 -13.35 5.46 8.14
N THR A 218 -14.18 6.29 8.75
CA THR A 218 -15.60 6.01 8.96
C THR A 218 -16.42 7.05 8.21
N TYR A 219 -17.32 6.58 7.38
CA TYR A 219 -18.22 7.42 6.61
C TYR A 219 -19.67 7.01 6.85
N ALA A 220 -20.55 7.98 7.05
CA ALA A 220 -21.99 7.75 7.10
C ALA A 220 -22.70 8.84 6.32
N ASP A 221 -23.79 8.48 5.65
CA ASP A 221 -24.70 9.41 5.00
C ASP A 221 -26.16 8.98 5.17
N LEU A 222 -27.02 9.98 5.14
CA LEU A 222 -28.46 9.82 5.05
C LEU A 222 -28.97 10.72 3.92
N MET A 223 -29.80 10.15 3.07
CA MET A 223 -30.32 10.82 1.88
C MET A 223 -31.83 10.64 1.73
N VAL A 224 -32.53 11.70 1.41
CA VAL A 224 -33.92 11.69 1.01
C VAL A 224 -33.97 11.94 -0.49
N ASN A 225 -34.60 11.04 -1.23
CA ASN A 225 -34.75 11.10 -2.67
C ASN A 225 -36.25 11.28 -3.00
N ILE A 226 -36.53 12.30 -3.78
CA ILE A 226 -37.87 12.64 -4.25
C ILE A 226 -37.87 12.55 -5.77
N ASN A 227 -38.77 11.76 -6.31
CA ASN A 227 -38.98 11.64 -7.75
C ASN A 227 -40.50 11.65 -8.02
N LYS A 228 -41.04 12.82 -8.39
CA LYS A 228 -42.46 13.02 -8.50
C LYS A 228 -42.83 13.78 -9.78
N THR A 229 -43.84 13.26 -10.47
CA THR A 229 -44.47 13.94 -11.61
C THR A 229 -45.79 14.57 -11.15
N PHE A 230 -46.00 15.81 -11.55
CA PHE A 230 -47.21 16.59 -11.25
C PHE A 230 -47.99 16.84 -12.56
N GLY A 231 -49.14 16.21 -12.69
CA GLY A 231 -49.87 16.25 -13.95
C GLY A 231 -49.06 15.64 -15.11
N GLU A 232 -49.23 16.19 -16.31
CA GLU A 232 -48.53 15.74 -17.53
C GLU A 232 -47.27 16.59 -17.83
N ASP A 233 -47.16 17.76 -17.23
CA ASP A 233 -46.22 18.79 -17.64
C ASP A 233 -44.98 18.91 -16.72
N TRP A 234 -45.07 18.60 -15.45
CA TRP A 234 -44.02 18.88 -14.50
C TRP A 234 -43.42 17.65 -13.84
N SER A 235 -42.10 17.62 -13.76
CA SER A 235 -41.36 16.61 -13.00
C SER A 235 -40.43 17.26 -11.99
N LEU A 236 -40.29 16.63 -10.83
CA LEU A 236 -39.36 17.03 -9.76
C LEU A 236 -38.50 15.84 -9.39
N ASN A 237 -37.18 15.99 -9.54
CA ASN A 237 -36.17 15.11 -8.98
C ASN A 237 -35.36 15.91 -7.94
N ALA A 238 -35.41 15.49 -6.69
CA ALA A 238 -34.66 16.14 -5.64
C ALA A 238 -33.94 15.11 -4.75
N ASN A 239 -32.71 15.41 -4.42
CA ASN A 239 -31.90 14.65 -3.48
C ASN A 239 -31.42 15.62 -2.39
N ILE A 240 -31.72 15.33 -1.14
CA ILE A 240 -31.27 16.10 0.02
C ILE A 240 -30.57 15.14 0.96
N GLY A 241 -29.36 15.47 1.40
CA GLY A 241 -28.60 14.58 2.23
C GLY A 241 -27.67 15.29 3.19
N ALA A 242 -27.22 14.53 4.16
CA ALA A 242 -26.15 14.90 5.07
C ALA A 242 -25.16 13.76 5.18
N SER A 243 -23.89 14.08 5.34
CA SER A 243 -22.82 13.09 5.52
C SER A 243 -21.84 13.51 6.60
N ILE A 244 -21.20 12.50 7.18
CA ILE A 244 -20.05 12.65 8.07
C ILE A 244 -18.96 11.72 7.57
N ASN A 245 -17.75 12.27 7.41
CA ASN A 245 -16.54 11.54 7.10
C ASN A 245 -15.52 11.80 8.20
N ASN A 246 -14.99 10.75 8.78
CA ASN A 246 -14.03 10.81 9.86
C ASN A 246 -12.82 9.98 9.49
N ILE A 247 -11.65 10.62 9.39
CA ILE A 247 -10.40 9.98 9.01
C ILE A 247 -9.39 10.15 10.15
N LYS A 248 -8.82 9.04 10.58
CA LYS A 248 -7.82 9.02 11.62
C LYS A 248 -6.62 8.20 11.18
N THR A 249 -5.43 8.78 11.31
CA THR A 249 -4.15 8.10 11.11
C THR A 249 -3.34 8.17 12.39
N ASP A 250 -2.81 7.04 12.84
CA ASP A 250 -1.86 6.93 13.93
C ASP A 250 -0.62 6.16 13.42
N GLU A 251 0.57 6.73 13.57
CA GLU A 251 1.82 6.07 13.20
C GLU A 251 2.78 6.10 14.38
N LEU A 252 3.44 4.96 14.64
CA LEU A 252 4.50 4.80 15.60
C LEU A 252 5.71 4.20 14.89
N SER A 253 6.84 4.87 14.92
CA SER A 253 8.08 4.40 14.32
C SER A 253 9.25 4.44 15.28
N TYR A 254 10.15 3.46 15.10
CA TYR A 254 11.43 3.35 15.78
C TYR A 254 12.49 3.14 14.73
N ARG A 255 13.60 3.88 14.82
CA ARG A 255 14.74 3.73 13.91
C ARG A 255 16.05 4.09 14.59
N GLY A 256 17.11 3.45 14.15
CA GLY A 256 18.47 3.78 14.59
C GLY A 256 19.48 2.70 14.23
N PRO A 257 20.77 3.01 14.38
CA PRO A 257 21.83 2.02 14.28
C PRO A 257 21.76 1.02 15.44
N ILE A 258 22.22 -0.20 15.19
CA ILE A 258 22.40 -1.20 16.24
C ILE A 258 23.59 -0.80 17.11
N GLN A 259 23.48 -1.02 18.43
CA GLN A 259 24.52 -0.68 19.40
C GLN A 259 25.88 -1.24 19.00
N GLU A 260 26.95 -0.46 19.17
CA GLU A 260 28.32 -0.87 18.79
C GLU A 260 28.86 -2.06 19.61
N ASN A 261 28.46 -2.17 20.88
CA ASN A 261 28.78 -3.28 21.78
C ASN A 261 27.76 -4.43 21.72
N GLY A 262 26.75 -4.32 20.86
CA GLY A 262 25.74 -5.35 20.64
C GLY A 262 26.18 -6.38 19.58
N LEU A 263 25.30 -7.34 19.31
CA LEU A 263 25.52 -8.33 18.27
C LEU A 263 25.16 -7.73 16.89
N PRO A 264 26.06 -7.80 15.89
CA PRO A 264 25.73 -7.34 14.55
C PRO A 264 24.54 -8.08 13.94
N ASN A 265 23.75 -7.35 13.17
CA ASN A 265 22.60 -7.89 12.41
C ASN A 265 21.47 -8.48 13.29
N VAL A 266 21.41 -8.12 14.56
CA VAL A 266 20.26 -8.42 15.43
C VAL A 266 19.26 -7.26 15.34
N PHE A 267 18.21 -7.45 14.53
CA PHE A 267 17.25 -6.40 14.20
C PHE A 267 16.08 -6.38 15.19
N ASN A 268 16.27 -5.65 16.27
CA ASN A 268 15.31 -5.48 17.34
C ASN A 268 15.35 -4.03 17.84
N VAL A 269 14.19 -3.48 18.20
CA VAL A 269 14.07 -2.10 18.73
C VAL A 269 14.87 -1.92 20.04
N PHE A 270 15.02 -2.96 20.84
CA PHE A 270 15.79 -2.91 22.10
C PHE A 270 17.29 -2.93 21.90
N ASP A 271 17.78 -3.34 20.73
CA ASP A 271 19.20 -3.38 20.39
C ASP A 271 19.70 -2.10 19.68
N LEU A 272 18.83 -1.10 19.53
CA LEU A 272 19.20 0.18 18.95
C LEU A 272 20.07 1.01 19.92
N ASP A 273 21.01 1.76 19.36
CA ASP A 273 21.88 2.69 20.10
C ASP A 273 21.04 3.76 20.82
N ASP A 274 21.10 3.78 22.13
CA ASP A 274 20.31 4.68 22.97
C ASP A 274 20.54 6.16 22.70
N THR A 275 21.71 6.52 22.17
CA THR A 275 22.07 7.91 21.87
C THR A 275 21.62 8.36 20.49
N LYS A 276 21.37 7.43 19.58
CA LYS A 276 21.04 7.69 18.16
C LYS A 276 19.65 7.23 17.76
N LYS A 277 19.02 6.35 18.55
CA LYS A 277 17.69 5.88 18.26
C LYS A 277 16.66 7.01 18.25
N ARG A 278 15.73 6.92 17.36
CA ARG A 278 14.61 7.85 17.26
C ARG A 278 13.31 7.06 17.40
N ALA A 279 12.45 7.55 18.26
CA ALA A 279 11.07 7.08 18.40
C ALA A 279 10.16 8.25 18.05
N GLU A 280 9.30 8.05 17.06
CA GLU A 280 8.38 9.09 16.59
C GLU A 280 6.96 8.55 16.65
N LYS A 281 6.07 9.33 17.22
CA LYS A 281 4.63 9.06 17.17
C LYS A 281 3.97 10.25 16.49
N THR A 282 3.39 10.00 15.34
CA THR A 282 2.64 10.99 14.56
C THR A 282 1.20 10.52 14.39
N GLY A 283 0.33 11.45 14.06
CA GLY A 283 -1.05 11.12 13.77
C GLY A 283 -1.85 12.38 13.51
N TRP A 284 -2.95 12.20 12.85
CA TRP A 284 -3.88 13.27 12.60
C TRP A 284 -5.31 12.73 12.57
N HIS A 285 -6.25 13.61 12.81
CA HIS A 285 -7.66 13.32 12.82
C HIS A 285 -8.40 14.45 12.09
N ASP A 286 -9.13 14.08 11.07
CA ASP A 286 -9.96 15.01 10.30
C ASP A 286 -11.40 14.53 10.28
N GLN A 287 -12.33 15.47 10.51
CA GLN A 287 -13.75 15.20 10.45
C GLN A 287 -14.43 16.23 9.56
N THR A 288 -15.07 15.76 8.52
CA THR A 288 -15.85 16.58 7.60
C THR A 288 -17.34 16.26 7.77
N GLN A 289 -18.14 17.27 7.97
CA GLN A 289 -19.60 17.18 7.97
C GLN A 289 -20.13 18.00 6.80
N SER A 290 -21.08 17.44 6.06
CA SER A 290 -21.62 18.09 4.88
C SER A 290 -23.14 17.94 4.83
N ILE A 291 -23.80 19.00 4.39
CA ILE A 291 -25.21 18.98 3.97
C ILE A 291 -25.22 19.35 2.51
N PHE A 292 -25.94 18.59 1.71
CA PHE A 292 -25.98 18.78 0.27
C PHE A 292 -27.40 18.58 -0.26
N ALA A 293 -27.71 19.29 -1.35
CA ALA A 293 -28.96 19.16 -2.03
C ALA A 293 -28.78 19.31 -3.54
N SER A 294 -29.54 18.56 -4.29
CA SER A 294 -29.69 18.73 -5.74
C SER A 294 -31.17 18.67 -6.08
N VAL A 295 -31.66 19.67 -6.79
CA VAL A 295 -33.05 19.79 -7.19
C VAL A 295 -33.11 20.03 -8.70
N GLU A 296 -33.83 19.18 -9.41
CA GLU A 296 -34.12 19.33 -10.83
C GLU A 296 -35.62 19.43 -11.05
N VAL A 297 -36.03 20.48 -11.74
CA VAL A 297 -37.41 20.68 -12.18
C VAL A 297 -37.44 20.56 -13.70
N GLY A 298 -38.28 19.65 -14.21
CA GLY A 298 -38.51 19.47 -15.62
C GLY A 298 -39.89 19.98 -16.02
N TRP A 299 -40.00 20.62 -17.20
CA TRP A 299 -41.26 21.07 -17.81
C TRP A 299 -41.44 20.44 -19.19
N LYS A 300 -42.56 19.75 -19.37
CA LYS A 300 -42.97 19.06 -20.61
C LYS A 300 -41.90 18.14 -21.22
N GLN A 301 -40.95 17.64 -20.41
CA GLN A 301 -39.79 16.88 -20.89
C GLN A 301 -38.90 17.62 -21.90
N MET A 302 -39.06 18.94 -22.00
CA MET A 302 -38.34 19.80 -22.95
C MET A 302 -37.33 20.73 -22.25
N LEU A 303 -37.70 21.23 -21.09
CA LEU A 303 -36.84 22.17 -20.33
C LEU A 303 -36.59 21.61 -18.92
N TYR A 304 -35.31 21.64 -18.54
CA TYR A 304 -34.85 21.19 -17.21
C TYR A 304 -34.01 22.28 -16.58
N LEU A 305 -34.28 22.54 -15.31
CA LEU A 305 -33.46 23.42 -14.46
C LEU A 305 -32.97 22.61 -13.28
N THR A 306 -31.63 22.52 -13.16
CA THR A 306 -30.98 21.83 -12.05
C THR A 306 -30.19 22.82 -11.21
N VAL A 307 -30.38 22.77 -9.89
CA VAL A 307 -29.64 23.54 -8.89
C VAL A 307 -29.03 22.54 -7.91
N THR A 308 -27.72 22.71 -7.64
CA THR A 308 -26.96 21.84 -6.71
C THR A 308 -26.16 22.71 -5.73
N GLY A 309 -26.16 22.32 -4.49
CA GLY A 309 -25.41 23.01 -3.43
C GLY A 309 -25.09 22.07 -2.27
#